data_3cdf999d5a1020cd104a80691d0a3c6e
#
_entry.id   3cdf999d5a1020cd104a80691d0a3c6e
#
_cell.length_a   1.000
_cell.length_b   1.000
_cell.length_c   1.000
_cell.angle_alpha   90.00
_cell.angle_beta   90.00
_cell.angle_gamma   90.00
#
_symmetry.space_group_name_H-M   'P 1'
#
loop_
_entity.id
_entity.type
_entity.pdbx_description
1 polymer ?
#
loop_
_entity_poly.entity_id
_entity_poly.type
_entity_poly.pdbx_seq_one_letter_code
_entity_poly.pdbx_strand_id
1 'polypeptide(L)'
;MAFGLETGPESVVNIKVIGVGGGGNNVVNRMVRSGTRGVDFVAVNTDKQALNVSSATYKIQIGEKLTHGQGAGSDPEVGRKSAEESRNQIAKALEDTDMVFITAGMGGGTG
;
A
#
# COMPACT_ATOMS: atom_id res chain seq x y z
N MET A 1 -23.03 9.16 10.28
CA MET A 1 -22.53 9.34 9.28
C MET A 1 -23.04 10.06 8.40
N ALA A 2 -23.20 10.50 8.01
CA ALA A 2 -23.71 11.01 7.31
C ALA A 2 -23.18 11.69 6.39
N PHE A 3 -22.45 11.75 6.03
CA PHE A 3 -21.99 12.36 5.02
C PHE A 3 -22.79 12.16 3.87
N GLY A 4 -23.91 12.13 3.85
CA GLY A 4 -24.59 12.05 2.68
C GLY A 4 -24.52 10.80 2.01
N LEU A 5 -23.80 9.96 2.45
CA LEU A 5 -23.75 8.73 1.87
C LEU A 5 -24.87 7.99 2.40
N GLU A 6 -25.66 7.46 1.52
CA GLU A 6 -26.62 6.75 1.98
C GLU A 6 -26.26 5.41 2.08
N THR A 7 -26.29 4.84 3.08
CA THR A 7 -25.77 3.55 3.16
C THR A 7 -26.87 2.71 3.65
N GLY A 8 -27.60 2.18 2.82
CA GLY A 8 -28.50 1.11 3.16
C GLY A 8 -27.72 -0.14 3.52
N PRO A 9 -28.42 -1.21 3.89
CA PRO A 9 -27.75 -2.44 4.31
C PRO A 9 -26.84 -3.04 3.26
N GLU A 10 -27.16 -2.80 1.98
CA GLU A 10 -26.32 -3.37 0.97
C GLU A 10 -25.31 -2.35 0.45
N SER A 11 -25.24 -1.18 0.97
CA SER A 11 -24.27 -0.20 0.52
C SER A 11 -22.96 -0.42 1.24
N VAL A 12 -21.94 -0.82 0.52
CA VAL A 12 -20.64 -1.10 1.09
C VAL A 12 -19.64 -0.12 0.48
N VAL A 13 -18.93 0.58 1.34
CA VAL A 13 -17.88 1.47 0.89
C VAL A 13 -16.55 0.75 1.10
N ASN A 14 -15.85 0.50 0.02
CA ASN A 14 -14.57 -0.19 0.08
C ASN A 14 -13.44 0.82 0.18
N ILE A 15 -12.77 0.82 1.32
CA ILE A 15 -11.69 1.76 1.60
C ILE A 15 -10.40 0.97 1.76
N LYS A 16 -9.36 1.41 1.08
CA LYS A 16 -8.04 0.79 1.23
C LYS A 16 -7.04 1.81 1.71
N VAL A 17 -6.16 1.38 2.59
CA VAL A 17 -5.05 2.19 3.07
C VAL A 17 -3.79 1.51 2.55
N ILE A 18 -3.03 2.22 1.74
CA ILE A 18 -1.85 1.66 1.09
C ILE A 18 -0.62 2.30 1.70
N GLY A 19 0.26 1.46 2.25
CA GLY A 19 1.54 1.92 2.74
C GLY A 19 2.60 1.62 1.70
N VAL A 20 3.36 2.62 1.30
CA VAL A 20 4.37 2.49 0.26
C VAL A 20 5.74 2.72 0.87
N GLY A 21 6.65 1.77 0.67
CA GLY A 21 8.01 1.86 1.18
C GLY A 21 8.07 1.63 2.68
N GLY A 22 9.23 1.83 3.28
CA GLY A 22 9.44 1.58 4.70
C GLY A 22 8.63 2.49 5.59
N GLY A 23 8.66 3.78 5.31
CA GLY A 23 7.93 4.75 6.14
C GLY A 23 6.43 4.56 6.08
N GLY A 24 5.90 4.37 4.87
CA GLY A 24 4.46 4.16 4.71
C GLY A 24 3.99 2.88 5.36
N ASN A 25 4.79 1.83 5.26
CA ASN A 25 4.41 0.55 5.85
C ASN A 25 4.52 0.56 7.37
N ASN A 26 5.39 1.40 7.94
CA ASN A 26 5.42 1.59 9.39
C ASN A 26 4.10 2.18 9.89
N VAL A 27 3.54 3.12 9.13
CA VAL A 27 2.24 3.71 9.49
C VAL A 27 1.15 2.65 9.42
N VAL A 28 1.14 1.86 8.33
CA VAL A 28 0.14 0.80 8.16
C VAL A 28 0.24 -0.20 9.32
N ASN A 29 1.45 -0.64 9.66
CA ASN A 29 1.62 -1.59 10.75
C ASN A 29 1.08 -1.03 12.07
N ARG A 30 1.28 0.27 12.30
CA ARG A 30 0.79 0.91 13.51
C ARG A 30 -0.74 0.97 13.53
N MET A 31 -1.34 1.27 12.40
CA MET A 31 -2.81 1.31 12.28
C MET A 31 -3.41 -0.07 12.54
N VAL A 32 -2.80 -1.11 11.98
CA VAL A 32 -3.29 -2.47 12.19
C VAL A 32 -3.21 -2.83 13.66
N ARG A 33 -2.09 -2.51 14.31
CA ARG A 33 -1.92 -2.81 15.74
C ARG A 33 -2.88 -2.02 16.62
N SER A 34 -3.30 -0.84 16.16
CA SER A 34 -4.25 -0.03 16.91
C SER A 34 -5.68 -0.53 16.79
N GLY A 35 -5.92 -1.53 15.96
CA GLY A 35 -7.26 -2.07 15.80
C GLY A 35 -8.15 -1.28 14.87
N THR A 36 -7.58 -0.50 13.95
CA THR A 36 -8.37 0.24 12.98
C THR A 36 -9.20 -0.72 12.15
N ARG A 37 -10.47 -0.44 12.00
CA ARG A 37 -11.40 -1.32 11.32
C ARG A 37 -12.08 -0.62 10.16
N GLY A 38 -12.71 -1.40 9.31
CA GLY A 38 -13.50 -0.83 8.22
C GLY A 38 -12.68 -0.52 6.98
N VAL A 39 -11.41 -0.88 6.98
CA VAL A 39 -10.55 -0.65 5.83
C VAL A 39 -9.70 -1.88 5.57
N ASP A 40 -9.25 -2.03 4.34
CA ASP A 40 -8.28 -3.06 4.00
C ASP A 40 -6.91 -2.43 3.89
N PHE A 41 -5.91 -3.10 4.42
CA PHE A 41 -4.55 -2.58 4.40
C PHE A 41 -3.74 -3.28 3.33
N VAL A 42 -3.01 -2.49 2.55
CA VAL A 42 -2.17 -2.98 1.47
C VAL A 42 -0.75 -2.48 1.70
N ALA A 43 0.21 -3.38 1.69
CA ALA A 43 1.62 -3.02 1.82
C ALA A 43 2.26 -3.12 0.44
N VAL A 44 2.91 -2.06 0.00
CA VAL A 44 3.62 -2.00 -1.27
C VAL A 44 5.06 -1.69 -0.99
N ASN A 45 5.97 -2.51 -1.48
CA ASN A 45 7.39 -2.26 -1.27
C ASN A 45 8.22 -2.98 -2.33
N THR A 46 9.43 -2.48 -2.53
CA THR A 46 10.43 -3.16 -3.35
C THR A 46 11.24 -4.14 -2.49
N ASP A 47 11.19 -4.01 -1.17
CA ASP A 47 11.95 -4.84 -0.26
C ASP A 47 11.08 -6.02 0.20
N LYS A 48 11.43 -7.21 -0.24
CA LYS A 48 10.65 -8.38 0.06
C LYS A 48 10.67 -8.74 1.54
N GLN A 49 11.80 -8.52 2.20
CA GLN A 49 11.89 -8.83 3.63
C GLN A 49 10.97 -7.94 4.45
N ALA A 50 10.90 -6.67 4.09
CA ALA A 50 9.99 -5.75 4.77
C ALA A 50 8.54 -6.18 4.58
N LEU A 51 8.20 -6.66 3.40
CA LEU A 51 6.83 -7.15 3.15
C LEU A 51 6.52 -8.39 3.98
N ASN A 52 7.50 -9.26 4.15
CA ASN A 52 7.26 -10.50 4.89
C ASN A 52 6.86 -10.24 6.34
N VAL A 53 7.33 -9.14 6.92
CA VAL A 53 7.01 -8.81 8.31
C VAL A 53 5.90 -7.77 8.43
N SER A 54 5.28 -7.39 7.31
CA SER A 54 4.19 -6.42 7.34
C SER A 54 2.94 -7.04 7.96
N SER A 55 2.18 -6.23 8.66
CA SER A 55 0.90 -6.65 9.24
C SER A 55 -0.27 -6.48 8.27
N ALA A 56 -0.03 -5.97 7.07
CA ALA A 56 -1.10 -5.75 6.11
C ALA A 56 -1.66 -7.07 5.59
N THR A 57 -2.95 -7.08 5.26
CA THR A 57 -3.59 -8.27 4.71
C THR A 57 -3.10 -8.56 3.30
N TYR A 58 -2.93 -7.52 2.50
CA TYR A 58 -2.49 -7.68 1.12
C TYR A 58 -1.09 -7.09 0.98
N LYS A 59 -0.23 -7.78 0.26
CA LYS A 59 1.15 -7.37 0.09
C LYS A 59 1.51 -7.42 -1.38
N ILE A 60 2.08 -6.33 -1.89
CA ILE A 60 2.46 -6.22 -3.29
C ILE A 60 3.94 -5.89 -3.36
N GLN A 61 4.72 -6.79 -3.93
CA GLN A 61 6.13 -6.52 -4.21
C GLN A 61 6.21 -5.86 -5.57
N ILE A 62 6.82 -4.69 -5.64
CA ILE A 62 6.98 -4.00 -6.91
C ILE A 62 8.46 -4.00 -7.30
N GLY A 63 8.71 -3.87 -8.58
CA GLY A 63 10.06 -3.79 -9.09
C GLY A 63 10.88 -5.05 -8.90
N GLU A 64 10.25 -6.22 -8.94
CA GLU A 64 10.94 -7.47 -8.67
C GLU A 64 12.09 -7.70 -9.65
N LYS A 65 11.86 -7.42 -10.92
CA LYS A 65 12.91 -7.62 -11.92
C LYS A 65 14.02 -6.60 -11.78
N LEU A 66 13.68 -5.40 -11.33
CA LEU A 66 14.66 -4.35 -11.21
C LEU A 66 15.49 -4.46 -9.94
N THR A 67 14.87 -4.82 -8.82
CA THR A 67 15.57 -4.80 -7.53
C THR A 67 15.83 -6.19 -6.95
N HIS A 68 15.20 -7.22 -7.49
CA HIS A 68 15.32 -8.59 -6.99
C HIS A 68 14.96 -8.71 -5.51
N GLY A 69 14.04 -7.85 -5.05
CA GLY A 69 13.60 -7.89 -3.66
C GLY A 69 14.54 -7.20 -2.69
N GLN A 70 15.57 -6.50 -3.21
CA GLN A 70 16.57 -5.87 -2.35
C GLN A 70 16.19 -4.44 -1.96
N GLY A 71 15.10 -3.93 -2.45
CA GLY A 71 14.69 -2.56 -2.14
C GLY A 71 15.27 -1.56 -3.12
N ALA A 72 14.87 -0.30 -2.95
CA ALA A 72 15.29 0.77 -3.85
C ALA A 72 16.58 1.45 -3.43
N GLY A 73 17.13 1.11 -2.25
CA GLY A 73 18.37 1.71 -1.79
C GLY A 73 18.28 3.22 -1.59
N SER A 74 17.12 3.71 -1.19
CA SER A 74 16.84 5.14 -1.01
C SER A 74 17.03 5.94 -2.31
N ASP A 75 16.87 5.29 -3.45
CA ASP A 75 16.99 5.96 -4.74
C ASP A 75 15.59 6.16 -5.32
N PRO A 76 15.08 7.39 -5.38
CA PRO A 76 13.73 7.62 -5.90
C PRO A 76 13.55 7.17 -7.35
N GLU A 77 14.61 7.18 -8.15
CA GLU A 77 14.50 6.74 -9.53
C GLU A 77 14.25 5.24 -9.61
N VAL A 78 14.89 4.46 -8.75
CA VAL A 78 14.64 3.03 -8.68
C VAL A 78 13.21 2.79 -8.20
N GLY A 79 12.75 3.58 -7.24
CA GLY A 79 11.37 3.48 -6.77
C GLY A 79 10.37 3.76 -7.88
N ARG A 80 10.61 4.83 -8.65
CA ARG A 80 9.71 5.19 -9.76
C ARG A 80 9.66 4.09 -10.81
N LYS A 81 10.81 3.56 -11.19
CA LYS A 81 10.86 2.50 -12.21
C LYS A 81 10.21 1.22 -11.69
N SER A 82 10.37 0.95 -10.40
CA SER A 82 9.72 -0.21 -9.79
C SER A 82 8.22 -0.09 -9.84
N ALA A 83 7.67 1.09 -9.56
CA ALA A 83 6.23 1.30 -9.64
C ALA A 83 5.74 1.17 -11.07
N GLU A 84 6.51 1.66 -12.04
CA GLU A 84 6.13 1.54 -13.45
C GLU A 84 6.15 0.07 -13.89
N GLU A 85 7.14 -0.69 -13.47
CA GLU A 85 7.22 -2.09 -13.81
C GLU A 85 6.00 -2.86 -13.30
N SER A 86 5.50 -2.49 -12.13
CA SER A 86 4.42 -3.22 -11.48
C SER A 86 3.08 -2.50 -11.58
N ARG A 87 2.94 -1.59 -12.54
CA ARG A 87 1.72 -0.79 -12.67
C ARG A 87 0.44 -1.63 -12.71
N ASN A 88 0.46 -2.73 -13.46
CA ASN A 88 -0.74 -3.54 -13.60
C ASN A 88 -1.10 -4.23 -12.30
N GLN A 89 -0.11 -4.65 -11.50
CA GLN A 89 -0.39 -5.26 -10.21
C GLN A 89 -1.02 -4.26 -9.27
N ILE A 90 -0.53 -3.02 -9.28
CA ILE A 90 -1.08 -1.98 -8.42
C ILE A 90 -2.50 -1.64 -8.85
N ALA A 91 -2.73 -1.51 -10.16
CA ALA A 91 -4.06 -1.20 -10.67
C ALA A 91 -5.06 -2.29 -10.29
N LYS A 92 -4.64 -3.55 -10.38
CA LYS A 92 -5.52 -4.65 -10.04
C LYS A 92 -5.87 -4.63 -8.56
N ALA A 93 -4.93 -4.27 -7.71
CA ALA A 93 -5.18 -4.20 -6.28
C ALA A 93 -6.18 -3.12 -5.92
N LEU A 94 -6.37 -2.12 -6.79
CA LEU A 94 -7.29 -1.02 -6.52
C LEU A 94 -8.66 -1.21 -7.17
N GLU A 95 -8.88 -2.33 -7.84
CA GLU A 95 -10.20 -2.59 -8.43
C GLU A 95 -11.25 -2.65 -7.34
N ASP A 96 -12.43 -2.17 -7.65
CA ASP A 96 -13.58 -2.20 -6.73
C ASP A 96 -13.31 -1.43 -5.44
N THR A 97 -12.42 -0.44 -5.48
CA THR A 97 -12.13 0.39 -4.32
C THR A 97 -12.81 1.75 -4.50
N ASP A 98 -13.53 2.19 -3.48
CA ASP A 98 -14.21 3.48 -3.53
C ASP A 98 -13.32 4.62 -3.06
N MET A 99 -12.43 4.37 -2.11
CA MET A 99 -11.57 5.40 -1.58
C MET A 99 -10.22 4.81 -1.21
N VAL A 100 -9.15 5.51 -1.54
CA VAL A 100 -7.79 5.06 -1.28
C VAL A 100 -7.06 6.13 -0.50
N PHE A 101 -6.45 5.73 0.62
CA PHE A 101 -5.54 6.58 1.34
C PHE A 101 -4.14 6.03 1.14
N ILE A 102 -3.21 6.87 0.76
CA ILE A 102 -1.84 6.45 0.51
C ILE A 102 -0.93 7.12 1.51
N THR A 103 -0.10 6.34 2.19
CA THR A 103 0.88 6.88 3.10
C THR A 103 2.27 6.46 2.65
N ALA A 104 3.19 7.39 2.60
CA ALA A 104 4.55 7.14 2.13
C ALA A 104 5.49 8.09 2.84
N GLY A 105 6.67 7.58 3.19
CA GLY A 105 7.72 8.46 3.69
C GLY A 105 8.41 9.09 2.50
N MET A 106 8.50 10.40 2.49
CA MET A 106 8.97 11.11 1.32
C MET A 106 10.50 11.20 1.20
N GLY A 107 11.22 10.60 2.11
CA GLY A 107 12.69 10.65 2.04
C GLY A 107 13.34 9.38 1.55
N GLY A 108 12.56 8.34 1.31
CA GLY A 108 13.11 7.07 0.86
C GLY A 108 13.08 6.93 -0.65
N GLY A 109 13.36 5.72 -1.14
CA GLY A 109 13.36 5.46 -2.57
C GLY A 109 12.00 5.04 -3.10
N THR A 110 11.38 4.04 -2.46
CA THR A 110 10.12 3.48 -2.96
C THR A 110 8.94 4.41 -2.71
N GLY A 111 8.91 5.02 -1.56
CA GLY A 111 7.82 5.93 -1.23
C GLY A 111 7.84 7.17 -2.08
#